data_d99257fd165e30421ef1c9b1c352e6ae
#
_entry.id   d99257fd165e30421ef1c9b1c352e6ae
#
_cell.length_a   1.000
_cell.length_b   1.000
_cell.length_c   1.000
_cell.angle_alpha   90.00
_cell.angle_beta   90.00
_cell.angle_gamma   90.00
#
_symmetry.space_group_name_H-M   'P 1'
#
loop_
_entity.id
_entity.type
_entity.pdbx_description
1 polymer ?
#
loop_
_entity_poly.entity_id
_entity_poly.type
_entity_poly.pdbx_seq_one_letter_code
_entity_poly.pdbx_strand_id
1 'polypeptide(L)'
;MPAYNKKITRQMEYKEFERGLYDLPQDRQAFLSILFFAGVRVSEALALTSNDISCTPDTIYIQFFRLKGSKQTDPTPIPRTVYTSWLCNQDGPLFPWCRKTGYNIVNRAYPGFYPHFYRQNRVMKISIKRGDAYVYSFMGICAQSIDHYRGKVDIIGVGKDLMEELG
;
A
#
# COMPACT_ATOMS: atom_id res chain seq x y z
N MET A 1 24.40 -4.87 3.97
CA MET A 1 23.10 -4.51 3.42
C MET A 1 23.11 -4.91 1.98
N PRO A 2 22.35 -5.84 1.73
CA PRO A 2 22.35 -6.36 0.38
C PRO A 2 21.61 -5.41 -0.52
N ALA A 3 21.34 -5.84 -1.49
CA ALA A 3 20.59 -5.54 -2.69
C ALA A 3 19.65 -4.35 -2.72
N TYR A 4 19.42 -3.67 -1.66
CA TYR A 4 18.67 -2.48 -1.61
C TYR A 4 19.18 -1.39 -2.51
N ASN A 5 20.48 -1.39 -2.78
CA ASN A 5 21.13 -0.37 -3.58
C ASN A 5 20.97 -0.60 -5.08
N LYS A 6 20.42 -1.75 -5.46
CA LYS A 6 20.13 -1.99 -6.86
C LYS A 6 18.83 -1.29 -7.19
N LYS A 7 18.92 -0.28 -8.01
CA LYS A 7 17.76 0.40 -8.54
C LYS A 7 16.89 -0.62 -9.28
N ILE A 8 15.75 -0.94 -8.69
CA ILE A 8 14.72 -1.65 -9.41
C ILE A 8 13.99 -0.57 -10.18
N THR A 9 14.22 -0.51 -11.49
CA THR A 9 13.72 0.58 -12.33
C THR A 9 12.41 0.24 -13.02
N ARG A 10 11.97 -1.01 -12.94
CA ARG A 10 10.71 -1.43 -13.55
C ARG A 10 9.55 -1.36 -12.58
N GLN A 11 8.35 -1.23 -13.11
CA GLN A 11 7.13 -1.36 -12.32
C GLN A 11 6.78 -2.83 -12.14
N MET A 12 6.20 -3.17 -10.99
CA MET A 12 5.64 -4.50 -10.75
C MET A 12 4.15 -4.46 -11.05
N GLU A 13 3.72 -5.32 -11.96
CA GLU A 13 2.30 -5.49 -12.27
C GLU A 13 1.63 -6.44 -11.28
N TYR A 14 0.32 -6.35 -11.18
CA TYR A 14 -0.43 -7.12 -10.19
C TYR A 14 -0.25 -8.63 -10.36
N LYS A 15 -0.22 -9.13 -11.58
CA LYS A 15 -0.05 -10.57 -11.81
C LYS A 15 1.27 -11.11 -11.29
N GLU A 16 2.33 -10.32 -11.42
CA GLU A 16 3.63 -10.68 -10.86
C GLU A 16 3.56 -10.64 -9.33
N PHE A 17 2.95 -9.61 -8.77
CA PHE A 17 2.76 -9.50 -7.33
C PHE A 17 1.96 -10.68 -6.79
N GLU A 18 0.86 -11.02 -7.43
CA GLU A 18 -0.04 -12.10 -7.00
C GLU A 18 0.68 -13.44 -6.87
N ARG A 19 1.62 -13.74 -7.77
CA ARG A 19 2.36 -15.00 -7.74
C ARG A 19 3.13 -15.21 -6.43
N GLY A 20 3.63 -14.15 -5.83
CA GLY A 20 4.35 -14.24 -4.56
C GLY A 20 3.45 -14.50 -3.36
N LEU A 21 2.14 -14.38 -3.52
CA LEU A 21 1.19 -14.55 -2.41
C LEU A 21 0.73 -15.99 -2.20
N TYR A 22 0.82 -16.85 -3.22
CA TYR A 22 0.08 -18.11 -3.24
C TYR A 22 0.35 -19.03 -2.04
N ASP A 23 1.58 -19.11 -1.58
CA ASP A 23 1.96 -20.04 -0.52
C ASP A 23 2.02 -19.39 0.86
N LEU A 24 1.52 -18.17 1.00
CA LEU A 24 1.60 -17.44 2.26
C LEU A 24 0.30 -17.56 3.07
N PRO A 25 0.41 -17.48 4.41
CA PRO A 25 -0.77 -17.32 5.27
C PRO A 25 -1.56 -16.05 4.93
N GLN A 26 -2.85 -16.06 5.23
CA GLN A 26 -3.75 -14.96 4.89
C GLN A 26 -3.33 -13.61 5.47
N ASP A 27 -2.82 -13.60 6.71
CA ASP A 27 -2.36 -12.36 7.33
C ASP A 27 -1.18 -11.74 6.57
N ARG A 28 -0.27 -12.58 6.08
CA ARG A 28 0.86 -12.12 5.26
C ARG A 28 0.43 -11.68 3.87
N GLN A 29 -0.51 -12.39 3.28
CA GLN A 29 -1.09 -11.99 2.00
C GLN A 29 -1.74 -10.61 2.10
N ALA A 30 -2.48 -10.36 3.17
CA ALA A 30 -3.12 -9.06 3.40
C ALA A 30 -2.08 -7.96 3.64
N PHE A 31 -1.07 -8.24 4.45
CA PHE A 31 0.02 -7.29 4.72
C PHE A 31 0.73 -6.85 3.44
N LEU A 32 1.13 -7.80 2.63
CA LEU A 32 1.80 -7.51 1.35
C LEU A 32 0.89 -6.76 0.39
N SER A 33 -0.39 -7.11 0.35
CA SER A 33 -1.36 -6.41 -0.50
C SER A 33 -1.51 -4.94 -0.09
N ILE A 34 -1.48 -4.64 1.20
CA ILE A 34 -1.50 -3.25 1.67
C ILE A 34 -0.27 -2.50 1.16
N LEU A 35 0.91 -3.10 1.25
CA LEU A 35 2.13 -2.48 0.73
C LEU A 35 2.06 -2.25 -0.77
N PHE A 36 1.55 -3.23 -1.51
CA PHE A 36 1.46 -3.13 -2.96
C PHE A 36 0.46 -2.07 -3.40
N PHE A 37 -0.76 -2.12 -2.89
CA PHE A 37 -1.82 -1.21 -3.33
C PHE A 37 -1.69 0.19 -2.76
N ALA A 38 -1.45 0.30 -1.48
CA ALA A 38 -1.43 1.61 -0.81
C ALA A 38 -0.06 2.27 -0.81
N GLY A 39 1.01 1.49 -0.97
CA GLY A 39 2.37 2.02 -1.01
C GLY A 39 2.83 2.66 0.28
N VAL A 40 2.29 2.25 1.41
CA VAL A 40 2.60 2.83 2.71
C VAL A 40 3.95 2.36 3.25
N ARG A 41 4.47 3.06 4.25
CA ARG A 41 5.66 2.60 4.98
C ARG A 41 5.30 1.38 5.81
N VAL A 42 6.30 0.50 6.02
CA VAL A 42 6.11 -0.71 6.84
C VAL A 42 5.53 -0.36 8.21
N SER A 43 6.07 0.66 8.86
CA SER A 43 5.59 1.07 10.19
C SER A 43 4.15 1.54 10.19
N GLU A 44 3.70 2.17 9.10
CA GLU A 44 2.31 2.59 8.95
C GLU A 44 1.38 1.39 8.82
N ALA A 45 1.78 0.36 8.08
CA ALA A 45 1.01 -0.87 7.96
C ALA A 45 0.98 -1.66 9.28
N LEU A 46 2.11 -1.74 9.96
CA LEU A 46 2.21 -2.50 11.22
C LEU A 46 1.42 -1.88 12.37
N ALA A 47 1.13 -0.58 12.29
CA ALA A 47 0.34 0.11 13.32
C ALA A 47 -1.18 -0.09 13.18
N LEU A 48 -1.64 -0.74 12.13
CA LEU A 48 -3.07 -0.89 11.85
C LEU A 48 -3.77 -1.80 12.86
N THR A 49 -4.99 -1.42 13.20
CA THR A 49 -5.92 -2.24 13.97
C THR A 49 -7.22 -2.42 13.18
N SER A 50 -8.06 -3.31 13.63
CA SER A 50 -9.36 -3.55 13.00
C SER A 50 -10.23 -2.29 12.94
N ASN A 51 -10.04 -1.36 13.87
CA ASN A 51 -10.79 -0.09 13.89
C ASN A 51 -10.45 0.83 12.72
N ASP A 52 -9.31 0.60 12.07
CA ASP A 52 -8.87 1.40 10.93
C ASP A 52 -9.42 0.88 9.60
N ILE A 53 -10.16 -0.21 9.62
CA ILE A 53 -10.64 -0.91 8.42
C ILE A 53 -12.14 -0.74 8.27
N SER A 54 -12.58 -0.37 7.07
CA SER A 54 -13.99 -0.33 6.69
C SER A 54 -14.15 -1.00 5.33
N CYS A 55 -15.09 -1.92 5.23
CA CYS A 55 -15.23 -2.76 4.04
C CYS A 55 -16.56 -2.53 3.34
N THR A 56 -16.51 -2.48 2.01
CA THR A 56 -17.67 -2.61 1.12
C THR A 56 -17.53 -3.93 0.34
N PRO A 57 -18.48 -4.32 -0.50
CA PRO A 57 -18.35 -5.56 -1.26
C PRO A 57 -17.13 -5.62 -2.17
N ASP A 58 -16.65 -4.50 -2.69
CA ASP A 58 -15.56 -4.45 -3.66
C ASP A 58 -14.34 -3.64 -3.21
N THR A 59 -14.44 -2.89 -2.12
CA THR A 59 -13.38 -1.97 -1.69
C THR A 59 -13.16 -2.08 -0.20
N ILE A 60 -11.90 -1.92 0.21
CA ILE A 60 -11.51 -1.80 1.62
C ILE A 60 -10.94 -0.40 1.80
N TYR A 61 -11.46 0.33 2.77
CA TYR A 61 -10.98 1.66 3.14
C TYR A 61 -10.13 1.54 4.39
N ILE A 62 -8.90 2.05 4.33
CA ILE A 62 -7.93 1.94 5.42
C ILE A 62 -7.52 3.32 5.89
N GLN A 63 -7.73 3.61 7.16
CA GLN A 63 -7.26 4.84 7.77
C GLN A 63 -5.85 4.62 8.30
N PHE A 64 -4.86 5.13 7.57
CA PHE A 64 -3.47 5.08 8.03
C PHE A 64 -3.14 6.27 8.92
N PHE A 65 -2.31 6.04 9.91
CA PHE A 65 -1.66 7.09 10.66
C PHE A 65 -0.32 7.39 9.99
N ARG A 66 -0.25 8.51 9.28
CA ARG A 66 0.93 8.86 8.48
C ARG A 66 2.06 9.37 9.37
N LEU A 67 3.29 8.98 9.02
CA LEU A 67 4.49 9.22 9.80
C LEU A 67 5.47 10.15 9.06
N LYS A 68 6.53 10.56 9.75
CA LYS A 68 7.69 11.27 9.20
C LYS A 68 7.34 12.56 8.44
N GLY A 69 6.47 13.38 9.03
CA GLY A 69 6.10 14.66 8.43
C GLY A 69 5.13 14.56 7.26
N SER A 70 4.67 13.37 6.95
CA SER A 70 3.61 13.18 5.95
C SER A 70 2.29 13.72 6.50
N LYS A 71 1.43 14.17 5.60
CA LYS A 71 0.10 14.63 5.98
C LYS A 71 -0.85 13.47 6.16
N GLN A 72 -1.77 13.62 7.11
CA GLN A 72 -2.86 12.66 7.26
C GLN A 72 -3.74 12.72 6.00
N THR A 73 -4.20 11.56 5.59
CA THR A 73 -5.05 11.42 4.40
C THR A 73 -6.44 10.97 4.81
N ASP A 74 -7.40 11.09 3.89
CA ASP A 74 -8.66 10.38 4.00
C ASP A 74 -8.41 8.88 3.96
N PRO A 75 -9.39 8.04 4.37
CA PRO A 75 -9.22 6.60 4.28
C PRO A 75 -8.81 6.17 2.86
N THR A 76 -7.78 5.35 2.78
CA THR A 76 -7.22 4.90 1.51
C THR A 76 -8.02 3.74 0.95
N PRO A 77 -8.58 3.86 -0.28
CA PRO A 77 -9.31 2.75 -0.90
C PRO A 77 -8.34 1.77 -1.56
N ILE A 78 -8.51 0.49 -1.25
CA ILE A 78 -7.81 -0.59 -1.95
C ILE A 78 -8.83 -1.64 -2.40
N PRO A 79 -8.51 -2.44 -3.42
CA PRO A 79 -9.41 -3.49 -3.88
C PRO A 79 -9.64 -4.56 -2.81
N ARG A 80 -10.88 -5.02 -2.71
CA ARG A 80 -11.19 -6.21 -1.91
C ARG A 80 -11.01 -7.44 -2.80
N THR A 81 -9.99 -8.22 -2.49
CA THR A 81 -9.65 -9.45 -3.22
C THR A 81 -9.70 -10.64 -2.26
N VAL A 82 -9.45 -11.84 -2.77
CA VAL A 82 -9.33 -13.02 -1.92
C VAL A 82 -8.18 -12.89 -0.92
N TYR A 83 -7.19 -12.04 -1.21
CA TYR A 83 -6.03 -11.83 -0.35
C TYR A 83 -6.24 -10.72 0.69
N THR A 84 -7.14 -9.79 0.44
CA THR A 84 -7.38 -8.66 1.34
C THR A 84 -8.66 -8.83 2.18
N SER A 85 -9.54 -9.73 1.81
CA SER A 85 -10.80 -9.94 2.54
C SER A 85 -10.58 -10.36 4.00
N TRP A 86 -9.44 -10.95 4.30
CA TRP A 86 -9.06 -11.27 5.67
C TRP A 86 -9.12 -10.05 6.59
N LEU A 87 -8.80 -8.86 6.07
CA LEU A 87 -8.83 -7.61 6.84
C LEU A 87 -10.23 -7.29 7.41
N CYS A 88 -11.27 -7.77 6.79
CA CYS A 88 -12.65 -7.41 7.12
C CYS A 88 -13.20 -8.16 8.32
N ASN A 89 -12.50 -9.19 8.81
CA ASN A 89 -13.00 -10.09 9.84
C ASN A 89 -12.07 -10.17 11.06
N GLN A 90 -11.24 -9.16 11.27
CA GLN A 90 -10.27 -9.16 12.36
C GLN A 90 -10.74 -8.33 13.54
N ASP A 91 -10.11 -8.56 14.69
CA ASP A 91 -10.35 -7.83 15.92
C ASP A 91 -9.00 -7.48 16.56
N GLY A 92 -8.82 -6.20 16.90
CA GLY A 92 -7.58 -5.71 17.49
C GLY A 92 -6.45 -5.48 16.49
N PRO A 93 -5.19 -5.54 16.94
CA PRO A 93 -4.02 -5.36 16.07
C PRO A 93 -4.00 -6.37 14.93
N LEU A 94 -3.75 -5.90 13.71
CA LEU A 94 -3.77 -6.77 12.52
C LEU A 94 -2.45 -7.51 12.34
N PHE A 95 -1.33 -6.83 12.57
CA PHE A 95 0.01 -7.35 12.28
C PHE A 95 0.92 -7.14 13.48
N PRO A 96 0.87 -8.05 14.49
CA PRO A 96 1.66 -7.88 15.70
C PRO A 96 3.13 -8.29 15.51
N TRP A 97 3.76 -7.70 14.50
CA TRP A 97 5.14 -8.02 14.12
C TRP A 97 6.03 -6.79 14.26
N CYS A 98 7.32 -7.02 14.44
CA CYS A 98 8.30 -5.94 14.35
C CYS A 98 8.64 -5.64 12.88
N ARG A 99 9.33 -4.51 12.65
CA ARG A 99 9.74 -4.10 11.30
C ARG A 99 10.56 -5.15 10.58
N LYS A 100 11.49 -5.78 11.31
CA LYS A 100 12.34 -6.83 10.74
C LYS A 100 11.51 -7.98 10.17
N THR A 101 10.47 -8.39 10.87
CA THR A 101 9.56 -9.43 10.39
C THR A 101 8.87 -8.98 9.10
N GLY A 102 8.40 -7.73 9.06
CA GLY A 102 7.79 -7.18 7.84
C GLY A 102 8.74 -7.21 6.64
N TYR A 103 10.00 -6.83 6.84
CA TYR A 103 11.02 -6.90 5.79
C TYR A 103 11.27 -8.34 5.33
N ASN A 104 11.34 -9.27 6.27
CA ASN A 104 11.56 -10.69 5.97
C ASN A 104 10.40 -11.29 5.18
N ILE A 105 9.16 -10.87 5.48
CA ILE A 105 7.98 -11.32 4.73
C ILE A 105 8.09 -10.89 3.27
N VAL A 106 8.45 -9.63 3.03
CA VAL A 106 8.63 -9.12 1.66
C VAL A 106 9.71 -9.91 0.94
N ASN A 107 10.87 -10.06 1.57
CA ASN A 107 12.02 -10.73 0.93
C ASN A 107 11.74 -12.20 0.63
N ARG A 108 10.99 -12.87 1.51
CA ARG A 108 10.62 -14.27 1.30
C ARG A 108 9.66 -14.43 0.13
N ALA A 109 8.67 -13.55 0.02
CA ALA A 109 7.70 -13.60 -1.06
C ALA A 109 8.30 -13.16 -2.40
N TYR A 110 9.20 -12.19 -2.36
CA TYR A 110 9.79 -11.58 -3.54
C TYR A 110 11.28 -11.40 -3.30
N PRO A 111 12.08 -12.46 -3.53
CA PRO A 111 13.52 -12.41 -3.25
C PRO A 111 14.20 -11.22 -3.93
N GLY A 112 14.98 -10.47 -3.18
CA GLY A 112 15.65 -9.27 -3.66
C GLY A 112 14.83 -7.99 -3.59
N PHE A 113 13.55 -8.08 -3.24
CA PHE A 113 12.71 -6.89 -3.07
C PHE A 113 12.67 -6.45 -1.61
N TYR A 114 12.24 -5.22 -1.40
CA TYR A 114 12.15 -4.60 -0.09
C TYR A 114 10.91 -3.69 -0.04
N PRO A 115 10.39 -3.38 1.15
CA PRO A 115 9.10 -2.67 1.25
C PRO A 115 9.07 -1.32 0.55
N HIS A 116 10.16 -0.57 0.59
CA HIS A 116 10.20 0.75 -0.03
C HIS A 116 10.03 0.68 -1.56
N PHE A 117 10.35 -0.46 -2.18
CA PHE A 117 10.07 -0.67 -3.59
C PHE A 117 8.58 -0.51 -3.90
N TYR A 118 7.72 -1.07 -3.07
CA TYR A 118 6.26 -0.99 -3.30
C TYR A 118 5.77 0.44 -3.19
N ARG A 119 6.36 1.22 -2.28
CA ARG A 119 6.04 2.63 -2.17
C ARG A 119 6.43 3.38 -3.44
N GLN A 120 7.64 3.17 -3.94
CA GLN A 120 8.10 3.78 -5.18
C GLN A 120 7.26 3.33 -6.37
N ASN A 121 6.93 2.05 -6.42
CA ASN A 121 6.08 1.47 -7.47
C ASN A 121 4.71 2.17 -7.51
N ARG A 122 4.08 2.36 -6.36
CA ARG A 122 2.78 3.02 -6.27
C ARG A 122 2.87 4.49 -6.63
N VAL A 123 3.89 5.19 -6.16
CA VAL A 123 4.14 6.59 -6.53
C VAL A 123 4.22 6.72 -8.06
N MET A 124 5.02 5.87 -8.70
CA MET A 124 5.19 5.94 -10.16
C MET A 124 3.90 5.67 -10.91
N LYS A 125 3.15 4.66 -10.49
CA LYS A 125 1.89 4.29 -11.17
C LYS A 125 0.85 5.40 -11.06
N ILE A 126 0.69 6.00 -9.90
CA ILE A 126 -0.25 7.09 -9.70
C ILE A 126 0.21 8.34 -10.47
N SER A 127 1.50 8.67 -10.39
CA SER A 127 2.05 9.84 -11.07
C SER A 127 1.87 9.76 -12.58
N ILE A 128 2.15 8.61 -13.17
CA ILE A 128 2.01 8.40 -14.61
C ILE A 128 0.54 8.51 -15.05
N LYS A 129 -0.35 7.90 -14.29
CA LYS A 129 -1.77 7.83 -14.68
C LYS A 129 -2.55 9.10 -14.36
N ARG A 130 -2.26 9.75 -13.24
CA ARG A 130 -3.07 10.87 -12.74
C ARG A 130 -2.28 12.11 -12.36
N GLY A 131 -0.95 12.03 -12.27
CA GLY A 131 -0.09 13.14 -11.89
C GLY A 131 0.20 13.23 -10.40
N ASP A 132 1.15 14.09 -10.05
CA ASP A 132 1.72 14.15 -8.71
C ASP A 132 0.75 14.62 -7.64
N ALA A 133 -0.24 15.45 -7.99
CA ALA A 133 -1.23 15.87 -7.02
C ALA A 133 -1.97 14.68 -6.39
N TYR A 134 -2.26 13.67 -7.20
CA TYR A 134 -2.91 12.44 -6.72
C TYR A 134 -1.99 11.61 -5.84
N VAL A 135 -0.69 11.58 -6.14
CA VAL A 135 0.30 10.92 -5.27
C VAL A 135 0.23 11.53 -3.86
N TYR A 136 0.22 12.83 -3.77
CA TYR A 136 0.23 13.52 -2.48
C TYR A 136 -1.05 13.27 -1.68
N SER A 137 -2.18 13.34 -2.35
CA SER A 137 -3.47 13.13 -1.69
C SER A 137 -3.68 11.69 -1.27
N PHE A 138 -3.27 10.74 -2.10
CA PHE A 138 -3.46 9.32 -1.82
C PHE A 138 -2.47 8.81 -0.76
N MET A 139 -1.22 9.22 -0.85
CA MET A 139 -0.15 8.67 -0.02
C MET A 139 0.28 9.59 1.13
N GLY A 140 -0.25 10.80 1.19
CA GLY A 140 0.11 11.75 2.24
C GLY A 140 1.53 12.30 2.12
N ILE A 141 2.15 12.17 0.96
CA ILE A 141 3.49 12.69 0.75
C ILE A 141 3.42 14.21 0.71
N CYS A 142 4.31 14.85 1.47
CA CYS A 142 4.41 16.30 1.53
C CYS A 142 5.56 16.76 0.67
N ALA A 143 5.28 17.65 -0.28
CA ALA A 143 6.34 18.39 -0.96
C ALA A 143 5.97 19.87 -0.96
N GLN A 144 6.96 20.72 -0.79
CA GLN A 144 6.77 22.15 -0.58
C GLN A 144 6.03 22.84 -1.72
N SER A 145 6.18 22.34 -2.94
CA SER A 145 5.59 22.93 -4.14
C SER A 145 4.13 22.59 -4.37
N ILE A 146 3.46 21.94 -3.43
CA ILE A 146 2.20 21.24 -3.69
C ILE A 146 1.01 21.82 -2.97
N ASP A 147 1.20 22.84 -2.18
CA ASP A 147 0.13 23.44 -1.42
C ASP A 147 -1.08 23.84 -2.27
N HIS A 148 -0.85 24.24 -3.52
CA HIS A 148 -1.92 24.61 -4.42
C HIS A 148 -2.76 23.43 -4.94
N TYR A 149 -2.30 22.19 -4.75
CA TYR A 149 -3.07 21.01 -5.14
C TYR A 149 -3.97 20.48 -4.03
N ARG A 150 -3.81 20.97 -2.82
CA ARG A 150 -4.57 20.47 -1.66
C ARG A 150 -6.05 20.68 -1.83
N GLY A 151 -6.82 19.69 -1.43
CA GLY A 151 -8.27 19.76 -1.38
C GLY A 151 -8.95 19.69 -2.73
N LYS A 152 -8.19 19.53 -3.82
CA LYS A 152 -8.73 19.52 -5.17
C LYS A 152 -8.71 18.16 -5.84
N VAL A 153 -8.20 17.14 -5.17
CA VAL A 153 -7.96 15.84 -5.76
C VAL A 153 -8.81 14.77 -5.09
N ASP A 154 -9.60 14.10 -5.90
CA ASP A 154 -10.44 12.99 -5.46
C ASP A 154 -9.70 11.67 -5.57
N ILE A 155 -9.35 11.07 -4.44
CA ILE A 155 -8.63 9.82 -4.40
C ILE A 155 -9.51 8.59 -4.73
N ILE A 156 -10.82 8.75 -4.84
CA ILE A 156 -11.72 7.67 -5.27
C ILE A 156 -11.33 7.18 -6.66
N GLY A 157 -10.93 8.11 -7.54
CA GLY A 157 -10.44 7.75 -8.87
C GLY A 157 -9.20 6.87 -8.82
N VAL A 158 -8.30 7.09 -7.86
CA VAL A 158 -7.13 6.22 -7.66
C VAL A 158 -7.58 4.82 -7.23
N GLY A 159 -8.58 4.73 -6.35
CA GLY A 159 -9.16 3.44 -5.96
C GLY A 159 -9.70 2.67 -7.16
N LYS A 160 -10.36 3.35 -8.10
CA LYS A 160 -10.83 2.73 -9.35
C LYS A 160 -9.68 2.24 -10.21
N ASP A 161 -8.58 2.99 -10.28
CA ASP A 161 -7.39 2.57 -11.02
C ASP A 161 -6.79 1.29 -10.43
N LEU A 162 -6.79 1.17 -9.11
CA LEU A 162 -6.30 -0.04 -8.44
C LEU A 162 -7.18 -1.25 -8.80
N MET A 163 -8.50 -1.06 -8.90
CA MET A 163 -9.41 -2.12 -9.33
C MET A 163 -9.10 -2.56 -10.76
N GLU A 164 -8.81 -1.63 -11.65
CA GLU A 164 -8.45 -1.93 -13.04
C GLU A 164 -7.14 -2.71 -13.13
N GLU A 165 -6.18 -2.51 -12.21
CA GLU A 165 -4.92 -3.25 -12.19
C GLU A 165 -5.14 -4.75 -11.98
N LEU A 166 -6.24 -5.16 -11.40
CA LEU A 166 -6.56 -6.57 -11.19
C LEU A 166 -6.78 -7.33 -12.50
N GLY A 167 -6.99 -6.62 -13.56
CA GLY A 167 -7.24 -7.17 -14.88
C GLY A 167 -8.67 -7.11 -15.21
#